data_e99207dd3005ad2c62e80fdba833388d
#
_entry.id   e99207dd3005ad2c62e80fdba833388d
#
_cell.length_a   1.000
_cell.length_b   1.000
_cell.length_c   1.000
_cell.angle_alpha   90.00
_cell.angle_beta   90.00
_cell.angle_gamma   90.00
#
_symmetry.space_group_name_H-M   'P 1'
#
loop_
_entity.id
_entity.type
_entity.pdbx_description
1 polymer ?
#
loop_
_entity_poly.entity_id
_entity_poly.type
_entity_poly.pdbx_seq_one_letter_code
_entity_poly.pdbx_strand_id
1 'polypeptide(L)'
;MIEVSKIKAISLDLDDTLWPIWPVIERAEKALLNWLSDNAPMTAAMFSSPSALREIREYMANVMLKQRPDMRHDVSAIRKESIRLALYRAKENPLLAEAAYEVFFAERNRVVLYDDALPALQNLSARYPLIALSNGNAQLDLVGLQSYFKASLSAKEFGANKPDPRIFVAAAQKLGLQAHEVLHIGDDAALDVIGALGAHMQAVWLNREDKLWPYEDISPTVEADSLSAVCDMLK
;
A
#
# COMPACT_ATOMS: atom_id res chain seq x y z
N MET A 1 7.33 3.00 -24.70
CA MET A 1 8.64 3.65 -24.35
C MET A 1 8.33 4.91 -23.54
N ILE A 2 9.05 5.17 -22.44
CA ILE A 2 8.85 6.35 -21.61
C ILE A 2 9.25 7.63 -22.36
N GLU A 3 8.39 8.64 -22.36
CA GLU A 3 8.71 9.97 -22.86
C GLU A 3 9.35 10.80 -21.74
N VAL A 4 10.66 10.55 -21.49
CA VAL A 4 11.42 11.11 -20.36
C VAL A 4 11.35 12.64 -20.29
N SER A 5 11.34 13.32 -21.45
CA SER A 5 11.28 14.81 -21.52
C SER A 5 9.98 15.40 -20.94
N LYS A 6 8.92 14.60 -20.82
CA LYS A 6 7.66 15.03 -20.21
C LYS A 6 7.62 14.82 -18.70
N ILE A 7 8.50 13.96 -18.14
CA ILE A 7 8.47 13.58 -16.74
C ILE A 7 9.11 14.64 -15.87
N LYS A 8 8.34 15.19 -14.93
CA LYS A 8 8.80 16.18 -13.95
C LYS A 8 8.78 15.64 -12.52
N ALA A 9 8.07 14.54 -12.27
CA ALA A 9 8.02 13.88 -10.97
C ALA A 9 7.72 12.38 -11.12
N ILE A 10 7.94 11.62 -10.06
CA ILE A 10 7.65 10.19 -10.01
C ILE A 10 6.72 9.90 -8.84
N SER A 11 5.66 9.16 -9.11
CA SER A 11 4.77 8.56 -8.12
C SER A 11 5.12 7.08 -7.95
N LEU A 12 5.28 6.63 -6.71
CA LEU A 12 5.65 5.26 -6.38
C LEU A 12 4.57 4.63 -5.49
N ASP A 13 4.14 3.43 -5.84
CA ASP A 13 3.49 2.56 -4.87
C ASP A 13 4.51 2.10 -3.82
N LEU A 14 4.06 1.49 -2.73
CA LEU A 14 4.90 1.08 -1.60
C LEU A 14 4.97 -0.44 -1.46
N ASP A 15 3.84 -1.09 -1.13
CA ASP A 15 3.74 -2.52 -0.88
C ASP A 15 4.00 -3.30 -2.19
N ASP A 16 4.79 -4.36 -2.14
CA ASP A 16 5.26 -5.18 -3.28
C ASP A 16 6.06 -4.39 -4.36
N THR A 17 6.10 -3.06 -4.27
CA THR A 17 6.95 -2.19 -5.08
C THR A 17 8.31 -1.94 -4.42
N LEU A 18 8.33 -1.49 -3.15
CA LEU A 18 9.57 -1.21 -2.39
C LEU A 18 9.96 -2.33 -1.43
N TRP A 19 9.02 -3.14 -1.00
CA TRP A 19 9.20 -4.30 -0.08
C TRP A 19 8.10 -5.33 -0.28
N PRO A 20 8.37 -6.63 -0.05
CA PRO A 20 7.34 -7.66 -0.11
C PRO A 20 6.37 -7.51 1.06
N ILE A 21 5.05 -7.37 0.77
CA ILE A 21 4.04 -7.13 1.78
C ILE A 21 3.73 -8.37 2.64
N TRP A 22 3.70 -9.57 2.04
CA TRP A 22 3.23 -10.77 2.73
C TRP A 22 4.06 -11.13 3.96
N PRO A 23 5.41 -11.15 3.95
CA PRO A 23 6.22 -11.40 5.13
C PRO A 23 5.98 -10.37 6.25
N VAL A 24 5.67 -9.13 5.89
CA VAL A 24 5.36 -8.06 6.84
C VAL A 24 4.01 -8.33 7.53
N ILE A 25 2.98 -8.67 6.74
CA ILE A 25 1.64 -8.97 7.27
C ILE A 25 1.66 -10.22 8.15
N GLU A 26 2.32 -11.29 7.74
CA GLU A 26 2.45 -12.52 8.53
C GLU A 26 3.10 -12.26 9.90
N ARG A 27 4.18 -11.50 9.92
CA ARG A 27 4.86 -11.11 11.18
C ARG A 27 3.96 -10.24 12.05
N ALA A 28 3.26 -9.28 11.48
CA ALA A 28 2.34 -8.40 12.20
C ALA A 28 1.13 -9.16 12.76
N GLU A 29 0.57 -10.12 12.01
CA GLU A 29 -0.52 -10.98 12.49
C GLU A 29 -0.04 -11.91 13.61
N LYS A 30 1.18 -12.44 13.52
CA LYS A 30 1.78 -13.25 14.58
C LYS A 30 1.99 -12.44 15.87
N ALA A 31 2.48 -11.21 15.75
CA ALA A 31 2.65 -10.33 16.91
C ALA A 31 1.31 -9.99 17.57
N LEU A 32 0.27 -9.72 16.76
CA LEU A 32 -1.09 -9.51 17.24
C LEU A 32 -1.61 -10.74 18.01
N LEU A 33 -1.46 -11.95 17.45
CA LEU A 33 -1.89 -13.20 18.12
C LEU A 33 -1.16 -13.43 19.45
N ASN A 34 0.14 -13.20 19.50
CA ASN A 34 0.91 -13.30 20.74
C ASN A 34 0.38 -12.31 21.79
N TRP A 35 0.16 -11.06 21.41
CA TRP A 35 -0.39 -10.04 22.31
C TRP A 35 -1.80 -10.43 22.82
N LEU A 36 -2.66 -10.94 21.92
CA LEU A 36 -3.99 -11.43 22.30
C LEU A 36 -3.90 -12.63 23.26
N SER A 37 -2.93 -13.52 23.10
CA SER A 37 -2.73 -14.64 24.02
C SER A 37 -2.47 -14.18 25.47
N ASP A 38 -1.75 -13.07 25.63
CA ASP A 38 -1.40 -12.52 26.94
C ASP A 38 -2.51 -11.63 27.53
N ASN A 39 -3.31 -10.95 26.69
CA ASN A 39 -4.23 -9.90 27.13
C ASN A 39 -5.72 -10.21 26.89
N ALA A 40 -6.02 -11.17 26.01
CA ALA A 40 -7.36 -11.59 25.61
C ALA A 40 -7.36 -13.08 25.21
N PRO A 41 -7.09 -14.01 26.15
CA PRO A 41 -6.84 -15.42 25.84
C PRO A 41 -8.02 -16.14 25.21
N MET A 42 -9.26 -15.75 25.50
CA MET A 42 -10.45 -16.34 24.88
C MET A 42 -10.53 -15.95 23.38
N THR A 43 -10.16 -14.72 23.04
CA THR A 43 -10.06 -14.25 21.66
C THR A 43 -8.95 -15.01 20.93
N ALA A 44 -7.77 -15.12 21.54
CA ALA A 44 -6.65 -15.86 20.96
C ALA A 44 -7.01 -17.34 20.72
N ALA A 45 -7.71 -17.98 21.64
CA ALA A 45 -8.17 -19.36 21.48
C ALA A 45 -9.21 -19.51 20.35
N MET A 46 -10.15 -18.55 20.24
CA MET A 46 -11.21 -18.56 19.21
C MET A 46 -10.65 -18.27 17.82
N PHE A 47 -9.65 -17.41 17.71
CA PHE A 47 -9.03 -16.96 16.45
C PHE A 47 -7.55 -17.37 16.40
N SER A 48 -7.27 -18.62 16.71
CA SER A 48 -5.92 -19.17 16.93
C SER A 48 -5.03 -19.27 15.68
N SER A 49 -5.53 -18.84 14.52
CA SER A 49 -4.77 -18.86 13.27
C SER A 49 -4.86 -17.52 12.51
N PRO A 50 -3.84 -17.17 11.71
CA PRO A 50 -3.91 -16.01 10.82
C PRO A 50 -5.10 -16.05 9.83
N SER A 51 -5.52 -17.26 9.39
CA SER A 51 -6.69 -17.44 8.53
C SER A 51 -7.98 -17.00 9.22
N ALA A 52 -8.19 -17.37 10.48
CA ALA A 52 -9.37 -16.98 11.25
C ALA A 52 -9.45 -15.45 11.46
N LEU A 53 -8.32 -14.80 11.72
CA LEU A 53 -8.25 -13.32 11.77
C LEU A 53 -8.48 -12.68 10.40
N ARG A 54 -8.06 -13.34 9.32
CA ARG A 54 -8.32 -12.87 7.95
C ARG A 54 -9.82 -12.93 7.64
N GLU A 55 -10.49 -14.03 7.94
CA GLU A 55 -11.93 -14.19 7.71
C GLU A 55 -12.76 -13.12 8.42
N ILE A 56 -12.44 -12.82 9.70
CA ILE A 56 -13.17 -11.76 10.42
C ILE A 56 -12.87 -10.38 9.84
N ARG A 57 -11.65 -10.14 9.34
CA ARG A 57 -11.30 -8.90 8.66
C ARG A 57 -12.07 -8.74 7.34
N GLU A 58 -12.16 -9.78 6.54
CA GLU A 58 -12.94 -9.79 5.29
C GLU A 58 -14.43 -9.58 5.56
N TYR A 59 -14.96 -10.23 6.60
CA TYR A 59 -16.33 -9.98 7.05
C TYR A 59 -16.54 -8.50 7.41
N MET A 60 -15.63 -7.92 8.21
CA MET A 60 -15.73 -6.50 8.59
C MET A 60 -15.57 -5.55 7.42
N ALA A 61 -14.67 -5.83 6.48
CA ALA A 61 -14.54 -5.06 5.25
C ALA A 61 -15.87 -5.04 4.48
N ASN A 62 -16.53 -6.19 4.33
CA ASN A 62 -17.84 -6.29 3.69
C ASN A 62 -18.97 -5.56 4.45
N VAL A 63 -18.93 -5.57 5.78
CA VAL A 63 -19.88 -4.82 6.62
C VAL A 63 -19.67 -3.32 6.44
N MET A 64 -18.41 -2.85 6.49
CA MET A 64 -18.08 -1.44 6.32
C MET A 64 -18.39 -0.93 4.91
N LEU A 65 -18.17 -1.74 3.87
CA LEU A 65 -18.58 -1.41 2.51
C LEU A 65 -20.09 -1.09 2.41
N LYS A 66 -20.93 -1.79 3.18
CA LYS A 66 -22.39 -1.62 3.15
C LYS A 66 -22.89 -0.51 4.08
N GLN A 67 -22.34 -0.40 5.29
CA GLN A 67 -22.83 0.48 6.34
C GLN A 67 -22.09 1.83 6.40
N ARG A 68 -20.82 1.83 6.07
CA ARG A 68 -19.91 2.99 6.11
C ARG A 68 -19.06 3.04 4.85
N PRO A 69 -19.66 3.29 3.68
CA PRO A 69 -18.93 3.32 2.41
C PRO A 69 -17.85 4.41 2.36
N ASP A 70 -17.98 5.44 3.20
CA ASP A 70 -16.99 6.48 3.40
C ASP A 70 -15.69 5.98 4.04
N MET A 71 -15.72 4.86 4.76
CA MET A 71 -14.54 4.27 5.45
C MET A 71 -13.95 3.06 4.72
N ARG A 72 -14.49 2.67 3.58
CA ARG A 72 -14.01 1.48 2.82
C ARG A 72 -12.53 1.54 2.43
N HIS A 73 -11.97 2.74 2.41
CA HIS A 73 -10.56 2.99 2.06
C HIS A 73 -9.64 3.02 3.28
N ASP A 74 -10.20 2.94 4.49
CA ASP A 74 -9.44 2.94 5.73
C ASP A 74 -9.16 1.52 6.21
N VAL A 75 -8.09 0.91 5.66
CA VAL A 75 -7.66 -0.45 6.05
C VAL A 75 -7.30 -0.53 7.54
N SER A 76 -6.89 0.58 8.16
CA SER A 76 -6.64 0.66 9.60
C SER A 76 -7.93 0.56 10.40
N ALA A 77 -8.98 1.31 10.01
CA ALA A 77 -10.29 1.22 10.65
C ALA A 77 -10.90 -0.18 10.49
N ILE A 78 -10.84 -0.75 9.29
CA ILE A 78 -11.32 -2.13 9.04
C ILE A 78 -10.62 -3.11 9.96
N ARG A 79 -9.30 -3.02 10.13
CA ARG A 79 -8.55 -3.92 11.03
C ARG A 79 -8.91 -3.70 12.50
N LYS A 80 -9.00 -2.47 12.96
CA LYS A 80 -9.41 -2.15 14.34
C LYS A 80 -10.80 -2.71 14.65
N GLU A 81 -11.76 -2.49 13.75
CA GLU A 81 -13.12 -3.01 13.93
C GLU A 81 -13.17 -4.53 13.85
N SER A 82 -12.32 -5.18 13.04
CA SER A 82 -12.24 -6.64 13.02
C SER A 82 -11.70 -7.21 14.34
N ILE A 83 -10.69 -6.58 14.93
CA ILE A 83 -10.17 -6.96 16.26
C ILE A 83 -11.26 -6.73 17.33
N ARG A 84 -11.94 -5.58 17.29
CA ARG A 84 -13.04 -5.26 18.22
C ARG A 84 -14.17 -6.27 18.16
N LEU A 85 -14.54 -6.71 16.95
CA LEU A 85 -15.54 -7.74 16.75
C LEU A 85 -15.07 -9.12 17.26
N ALA A 86 -13.78 -9.46 17.07
CA ALA A 86 -13.21 -10.70 17.58
C ALA A 86 -13.30 -10.75 19.12
N LEU A 87 -12.88 -9.69 19.79
CA LEU A 87 -12.99 -9.53 21.26
C LEU A 87 -14.44 -9.63 21.72
N TYR A 88 -15.35 -8.95 21.07
CA TYR A 88 -16.78 -9.01 21.41
C TYR A 88 -17.35 -10.41 21.28
N ARG A 89 -17.03 -11.14 20.19
CA ARG A 89 -17.49 -12.53 19.97
C ARG A 89 -16.94 -13.49 21.01
N ALA A 90 -15.69 -13.27 21.46
CA ALA A 90 -15.05 -14.02 22.53
C ALA A 90 -15.52 -13.60 23.95
N LYS A 91 -16.43 -12.63 24.07
CA LYS A 91 -16.92 -12.04 25.33
C LYS A 91 -15.80 -11.41 26.17
N GLU A 92 -14.80 -10.88 25.54
CA GLU A 92 -13.72 -10.11 26.15
C GLU A 92 -13.91 -8.61 25.89
N ASN A 93 -13.10 -7.78 26.56
CA ASN A 93 -13.26 -6.32 26.52
C ASN A 93 -12.93 -5.74 25.13
N PRO A 94 -13.89 -5.20 24.36
CA PRO A 94 -13.64 -4.65 23.02
C PRO A 94 -12.73 -3.40 23.02
N LEU A 95 -12.53 -2.72 24.15
CA LEU A 95 -11.63 -1.58 24.27
C LEU A 95 -10.15 -1.96 24.09
N LEU A 96 -9.81 -3.23 24.25
CA LEU A 96 -8.46 -3.75 23.96
C LEU A 96 -8.09 -3.65 22.46
N ALA A 97 -9.05 -3.42 21.57
CA ALA A 97 -8.81 -3.37 20.12
C ALA A 97 -7.80 -2.30 19.71
N GLU A 98 -7.76 -1.16 20.40
CA GLU A 98 -6.78 -0.10 20.08
C GLU A 98 -5.34 -0.59 20.39
N ALA A 99 -5.11 -1.10 21.61
CA ALA A 99 -3.80 -1.58 22.01
C ALA A 99 -3.34 -2.77 21.15
N ALA A 100 -4.24 -3.70 20.84
CA ALA A 100 -3.97 -4.83 19.95
C ALA A 100 -3.60 -4.37 18.52
N TYR A 101 -4.31 -3.35 18.00
CA TYR A 101 -4.01 -2.77 16.70
C TYR A 101 -2.63 -2.09 16.68
N GLU A 102 -2.26 -1.35 17.73
CA GLU A 102 -0.95 -0.69 17.80
C GLU A 102 0.22 -1.69 17.73
N VAL A 103 0.07 -2.88 18.31
CA VAL A 103 1.06 -3.97 18.18
C VAL A 103 1.17 -4.45 16.73
N PHE A 104 0.03 -4.68 16.07
CA PHE A 104 0.02 -5.02 14.65
C PHE A 104 0.65 -3.91 13.82
N PHE A 105 0.28 -2.66 14.06
CA PHE A 105 0.70 -1.50 13.27
C PHE A 105 2.19 -1.21 13.41
N ALA A 106 2.77 -1.39 14.59
CA ALA A 106 4.21 -1.29 14.80
C ALA A 106 4.98 -2.29 13.93
N GLU A 107 4.56 -3.56 13.91
CA GLU A 107 5.18 -4.58 13.05
C GLU A 107 4.90 -4.37 11.56
N ARG A 108 3.72 -3.81 11.20
CA ARG A 108 3.38 -3.47 9.82
C ARG A 108 4.34 -2.44 9.20
N ASN A 109 4.92 -1.57 10.01
CA ASN A 109 5.88 -0.57 9.56
C ASN A 109 7.36 -1.03 9.64
N ARG A 110 7.63 -2.26 10.12
CA ARG A 110 8.98 -2.85 10.11
C ARG A 110 9.18 -3.65 8.82
N VAL A 111 9.49 -2.95 7.74
CA VAL A 111 9.67 -3.55 6.42
C VAL A 111 11.13 -3.98 6.18
N VAL A 112 11.31 -4.93 5.26
CA VAL A 112 12.61 -5.25 4.68
C VAL A 112 12.51 -4.89 3.20
N LEU A 113 13.25 -3.88 2.78
CA LEU A 113 13.24 -3.40 1.40
C LEU A 113 13.78 -4.45 0.44
N TYR A 114 13.30 -4.43 -0.81
CA TYR A 114 14.02 -5.09 -1.89
C TYR A 114 15.41 -4.47 -2.06
N ASP A 115 16.40 -5.27 -2.46
CA ASP A 115 17.80 -4.85 -2.57
C ASP A 115 18.01 -3.65 -3.48
N ASP A 116 17.18 -3.50 -4.52
CA ASP A 116 17.22 -2.40 -5.48
C ASP A 116 16.45 -1.15 -5.03
N ALA A 117 15.59 -1.25 -4.00
CA ALA A 117 14.68 -0.16 -3.63
C ALA A 117 15.43 1.06 -3.09
N LEU A 118 16.34 0.88 -2.12
CA LEU A 118 17.06 2.00 -1.53
C LEU A 118 18.01 2.70 -2.53
N PRO A 119 18.82 1.98 -3.34
CA PRO A 119 19.62 2.59 -4.40
C PRO A 119 18.76 3.34 -5.43
N ALA A 120 17.60 2.79 -5.81
CA ALA A 120 16.69 3.44 -6.74
C ALA A 120 16.09 4.73 -6.15
N LEU A 121 15.63 4.70 -4.89
CA LEU A 121 15.13 5.90 -4.21
C LEU A 121 16.19 7.00 -4.13
N GLN A 122 17.44 6.65 -3.83
CA GLN A 122 18.56 7.60 -3.83
C GLN A 122 18.78 8.23 -5.22
N ASN A 123 18.79 7.40 -6.25
CA ASN A 123 18.98 7.87 -7.63
C ASN A 123 17.82 8.74 -8.11
N LEU A 124 16.59 8.29 -7.92
CA LEU A 124 15.39 8.97 -8.41
C LEU A 124 15.12 10.27 -7.65
N SER A 125 15.25 10.28 -6.31
CA SER A 125 15.01 11.49 -5.49
C SER A 125 16.03 12.60 -5.74
N ALA A 126 17.23 12.26 -6.20
CA ALA A 126 18.24 13.26 -6.60
C ALA A 126 17.87 14.00 -7.89
N ARG A 127 16.97 13.45 -8.70
CA ARG A 127 16.63 13.94 -10.05
C ARG A 127 15.17 14.41 -10.18
N TYR A 128 14.28 13.79 -9.43
CA TYR A 128 12.84 14.02 -9.48
C TYR A 128 12.25 14.19 -8.09
N PRO A 129 11.28 15.08 -7.87
CA PRO A 129 10.44 15.00 -6.68
C PRO A 129 9.65 13.69 -6.70
N LEU A 130 9.69 12.94 -5.59
CA LEU A 130 8.97 11.69 -5.44
C LEU A 130 7.71 11.89 -4.59
N ILE A 131 6.62 11.20 -4.93
CA ILE A 131 5.43 11.08 -4.11
C ILE A 131 5.08 9.61 -3.91
N ALA A 132 4.82 9.21 -2.66
CA ALA A 132 4.27 7.88 -2.36
C ALA A 132 2.75 7.88 -2.56
N LEU A 133 2.22 6.87 -3.25
CA LEU A 133 0.79 6.70 -3.51
C LEU A 133 0.35 5.28 -3.19
N SER A 134 -0.31 5.06 -2.05
CA SER A 134 -0.59 3.71 -1.55
C SER A 134 -2.06 3.52 -1.13
N ASN A 135 -2.57 2.30 -1.40
CA ASN A 135 -3.83 1.81 -0.82
C ASN A 135 -3.62 1.27 0.61
N GLY A 136 -2.37 1.06 1.00
CA GLY A 136 -1.99 0.57 2.32
C GLY A 136 -1.96 1.65 3.40
N ASN A 137 -1.44 1.26 4.55
CA ASN A 137 -1.35 2.11 5.74
C ASN A 137 0.08 2.24 6.31
N ALA A 138 1.11 1.88 5.53
CA ALA A 138 2.49 2.12 5.93
C ALA A 138 2.76 3.63 6.01
N GLN A 139 3.52 4.05 7.00
CA GLN A 139 3.92 5.43 7.20
C GLN A 139 5.41 5.59 6.87
N LEU A 140 5.74 6.53 5.99
CA LEU A 140 7.11 6.72 5.48
C LEU A 140 8.12 7.07 6.58
N ASP A 141 7.70 7.78 7.62
CA ASP A 141 8.53 8.11 8.79
C ASP A 141 8.85 6.87 9.62
N LEU A 142 7.86 6.00 9.87
CA LEU A 142 8.03 4.76 10.61
C LEU A 142 8.86 3.71 9.84
N VAL A 143 8.74 3.74 8.51
CA VAL A 143 9.55 2.87 7.61
C VAL A 143 10.96 3.42 7.42
N GLY A 144 11.20 4.71 7.73
CA GLY A 144 12.51 5.37 7.58
C GLY A 144 12.78 5.90 6.16
N LEU A 145 11.76 6.07 5.34
CA LEU A 145 11.88 6.52 3.94
C LEU A 145 11.43 7.96 3.70
N GLN A 146 10.94 8.67 4.72
CA GLN A 146 10.38 10.02 4.60
C GLN A 146 11.29 11.00 3.84
N SER A 147 12.60 10.90 4.02
CA SER A 147 13.57 11.84 3.42
C SER A 147 13.66 11.76 1.89
N TYR A 148 13.23 10.66 1.28
CA TYR A 148 13.25 10.49 -0.17
C TYR A 148 12.01 11.08 -0.86
N PHE A 149 10.93 11.30 -0.12
CA PHE A 149 9.65 11.71 -0.67
C PHE A 149 9.32 13.18 -0.33
N LYS A 150 8.84 13.92 -1.31
CA LYS A 150 8.32 15.28 -1.12
C LYS A 150 6.92 15.30 -0.52
N ALA A 151 6.14 14.25 -0.81
CA ALA A 151 4.76 14.09 -0.35
C ALA A 151 4.38 12.62 -0.29
N SER A 152 3.29 12.33 0.38
CA SER A 152 2.58 11.07 0.32
C SER A 152 1.09 11.29 0.19
N LEU A 153 0.38 10.33 -0.38
CA LEU A 153 -1.07 10.29 -0.45
C LEU A 153 -1.52 8.84 -0.27
N SER A 154 -2.32 8.60 0.76
CA SER A 154 -2.95 7.30 0.99
C SER A 154 -4.40 7.30 0.52
N ALA A 155 -4.93 6.11 0.22
CA ALA A 155 -6.35 5.93 -0.06
C ALA A 155 -7.24 6.43 1.08
N LYS A 156 -6.84 6.22 2.33
CA LYS A 156 -7.53 6.75 3.51
C LYS A 156 -7.60 8.27 3.50
N GLU A 157 -6.47 8.95 3.21
CA GLU A 157 -6.41 10.42 3.18
C GLU A 157 -7.26 11.00 2.06
N PHE A 158 -7.22 10.36 0.88
CA PHE A 158 -7.96 10.83 -0.28
C PHE A 158 -9.46 10.46 -0.27
N GLY A 159 -9.82 9.36 0.36
CA GLY A 159 -11.19 8.84 0.37
C GLY A 159 -11.57 7.97 -0.83
N ALA A 160 -10.57 7.53 -1.62
CA ALA A 160 -10.73 6.54 -2.68
C ALA A 160 -9.44 5.75 -2.88
N ASN A 161 -9.59 4.47 -3.31
CA ASN A 161 -8.46 3.59 -3.60
C ASN A 161 -8.00 3.73 -5.06
N LYS A 162 -6.73 3.45 -5.34
CA LYS A 162 -6.33 2.99 -6.68
C LYS A 162 -7.22 1.80 -7.04
N PRO A 163 -7.71 1.66 -8.27
CA PRO A 163 -7.32 2.36 -9.49
C PRO A 163 -8.15 3.61 -9.82
N ASP A 164 -8.87 4.23 -8.87
CA ASP A 164 -9.62 5.47 -9.17
C ASP A 164 -8.67 6.53 -9.71
N PRO A 165 -8.84 7.03 -10.96
CA PRO A 165 -7.89 7.96 -11.57
C PRO A 165 -7.77 9.28 -10.81
N ARG A 166 -8.78 9.65 -10.01
CA ARG A 166 -8.77 10.89 -9.22
C ARG A 166 -7.69 10.93 -8.16
N ILE A 167 -7.29 9.76 -7.58
CA ILE A 167 -6.22 9.72 -6.58
C ILE A 167 -4.85 10.02 -7.22
N PHE A 168 -4.63 9.57 -8.45
CA PHE A 168 -3.40 9.86 -9.22
C PHE A 168 -3.32 11.35 -9.59
N VAL A 169 -4.43 11.92 -10.04
CA VAL A 169 -4.52 13.38 -10.30
C VAL A 169 -4.22 14.17 -9.02
N ALA A 170 -4.81 13.79 -7.90
CA ALA A 170 -4.57 14.44 -6.61
C ALA A 170 -3.09 14.30 -6.16
N ALA A 171 -2.45 13.16 -6.43
CA ALA A 171 -1.03 12.97 -6.16
C ALA A 171 -0.16 13.94 -6.99
N ALA A 172 -0.44 14.11 -8.28
CA ALA A 172 0.25 15.09 -9.12
C ALA A 172 0.03 16.53 -8.60
N GLN A 173 -1.19 16.88 -8.25
CA GLN A 173 -1.53 18.21 -7.70
C GLN A 173 -0.82 18.53 -6.39
N LYS A 174 -0.57 17.53 -5.51
CA LYS A 174 0.25 17.70 -4.29
C LYS A 174 1.69 18.16 -4.61
N LEU A 175 2.18 17.86 -5.80
CA LEU A 175 3.49 18.32 -6.31
C LEU A 175 3.39 19.58 -7.18
N GLY A 176 2.20 20.15 -7.37
CA GLY A 176 1.96 21.31 -8.24
C GLY A 176 2.05 21.00 -9.74
N LEU A 177 1.83 19.71 -10.12
CA LEU A 177 1.97 19.22 -11.48
C LEU A 177 0.65 18.73 -12.06
N GLN A 178 0.62 18.59 -13.38
CA GLN A 178 -0.44 17.87 -14.09
C GLN A 178 -0.13 16.37 -14.13
N ALA A 179 -1.16 15.53 -14.22
CA ALA A 179 -0.98 14.08 -14.22
C ALA A 179 -0.02 13.57 -15.31
N HIS A 180 -0.12 14.11 -16.53
CA HIS A 180 0.74 13.72 -17.66
C HIS A 180 2.23 14.09 -17.50
N GLU A 181 2.58 14.87 -16.46
CA GLU A 181 3.96 15.24 -16.11
C GLU A 181 4.56 14.29 -15.05
N VAL A 182 3.77 13.30 -14.60
CA VAL A 182 4.17 12.35 -13.56
C VAL A 182 4.24 10.94 -14.15
N LEU A 183 5.33 10.23 -13.86
CA LEU A 183 5.46 8.79 -14.11
C LEU A 183 5.03 8.04 -12.86
N HIS A 184 4.07 7.12 -12.98
CA HIS A 184 3.74 6.21 -11.89
C HIS A 184 4.49 4.89 -12.02
N ILE A 185 4.97 4.34 -10.91
CA ILE A 185 5.67 3.06 -10.83
C ILE A 185 4.97 2.22 -9.76
N GLY A 186 4.50 1.04 -10.11
CA GLY A 186 3.87 0.09 -9.20
C GLY A 186 3.80 -1.31 -9.77
N ASP A 187 3.53 -2.31 -8.93
CA ASP A 187 3.55 -3.74 -9.26
C ASP A 187 2.19 -4.29 -9.71
N ASP A 188 1.10 -3.67 -9.29
CA ASP A 188 -0.24 -4.17 -9.61
C ASP A 188 -0.74 -3.63 -10.96
N ALA A 189 -1.00 -4.56 -11.89
CA ALA A 189 -1.48 -4.21 -13.23
C ALA A 189 -2.78 -3.39 -13.22
N ALA A 190 -3.74 -3.75 -12.33
CA ALA A 190 -5.03 -3.08 -12.23
C ALA A 190 -4.97 -1.80 -11.42
N LEU A 191 -4.41 -1.89 -10.21
CA LEU A 191 -4.44 -0.79 -9.25
C LEU A 191 -3.48 0.34 -9.67
N ASP A 192 -2.28 0.00 -10.09
CA ASP A 192 -1.25 0.97 -10.43
C ASP A 192 -1.30 1.37 -11.90
N VAL A 193 -1.14 0.38 -12.79
CA VAL A 193 -0.95 0.69 -14.20
C VAL A 193 -2.22 1.21 -14.85
N ILE A 194 -3.33 0.46 -14.75
CA ILE A 194 -4.62 0.90 -15.33
C ILE A 194 -5.09 2.20 -14.67
N GLY A 195 -4.93 2.33 -13.34
CA GLY A 195 -5.29 3.55 -12.62
C GLY A 195 -4.51 4.78 -13.08
N ALA A 196 -3.19 4.65 -13.22
CA ALA A 196 -2.32 5.74 -13.67
C ALA A 196 -2.59 6.12 -15.14
N LEU A 197 -2.73 5.14 -16.04
CA LEU A 197 -3.09 5.38 -17.44
C LEU A 197 -4.46 6.06 -17.55
N GLY A 198 -5.44 5.66 -16.74
CA GLY A 198 -6.75 6.30 -16.65
C GLY A 198 -6.69 7.76 -16.18
N ALA A 199 -5.65 8.15 -15.46
CA ALA A 199 -5.35 9.53 -15.08
C ALA A 199 -4.47 10.27 -16.09
N HIS A 200 -4.16 9.66 -17.24
CA HIS A 200 -3.24 10.20 -18.27
C HIS A 200 -1.78 10.33 -17.81
N MET A 201 -1.36 9.56 -16.78
CA MET A 201 0.04 9.39 -16.45
C MET A 201 0.70 8.38 -17.39
N GLN A 202 2.02 8.44 -17.54
CA GLN A 202 2.81 7.30 -17.98
C GLN A 202 2.94 6.33 -16.80
N ALA A 203 2.95 5.02 -17.08
CA ALA A 203 2.99 4.00 -16.05
C ALA A 203 4.05 2.93 -16.34
N VAL A 204 4.88 2.63 -15.35
CA VAL A 204 5.76 1.46 -15.33
C VAL A 204 5.05 0.34 -14.58
N TRP A 205 4.92 -0.80 -15.22
CA TRP A 205 4.57 -2.02 -14.52
C TRP A 205 5.84 -2.67 -13.98
N LEU A 206 6.00 -2.67 -12.66
CA LEU A 206 7.13 -3.30 -11.99
C LEU A 206 6.83 -4.78 -11.77
N ASN A 207 7.17 -5.59 -12.76
CA ASN A 207 6.87 -7.02 -12.81
C ASN A 207 8.06 -7.86 -12.28
N ARG A 208 8.20 -7.94 -10.95
CA ARG A 208 9.29 -8.68 -10.29
C ARG A 208 9.16 -10.20 -10.39
N GLU A 209 7.98 -10.71 -10.73
CA GLU A 209 7.67 -12.14 -10.71
C GLU A 209 7.47 -12.75 -12.11
N ASP A 210 7.77 -12.00 -13.16
CA ASP A 210 7.62 -12.41 -14.57
C ASP A 210 6.18 -12.90 -14.90
N LYS A 211 5.19 -12.17 -14.37
CA LYS A 211 3.78 -12.44 -14.62
C LYS A 211 3.39 -12.06 -16.03
N LEU A 212 2.42 -12.77 -16.61
CA LEU A 212 1.82 -12.35 -17.88
C LEU A 212 0.95 -11.11 -17.67
N TRP A 213 1.06 -10.15 -18.59
CA TRP A 213 0.18 -8.98 -18.58
C TRP A 213 -1.28 -9.41 -18.79
N PRO A 214 -2.24 -9.02 -17.91
CA PRO A 214 -3.58 -9.62 -17.91
C PRO A 214 -4.60 -8.94 -18.83
N TYR A 215 -4.23 -7.88 -19.58
CA TYR A 215 -5.16 -7.10 -20.40
C TYR A 215 -4.75 -7.10 -21.87
N GLU A 216 -5.73 -7.30 -22.79
CA GLU A 216 -5.46 -7.36 -24.25
C GLU A 216 -5.43 -5.95 -24.88
N ASP A 217 -6.36 -5.06 -24.49
CA ASP A 217 -6.59 -3.78 -25.17
C ASP A 217 -5.77 -2.59 -24.63
N ILE A 218 -5.06 -2.76 -23.54
CA ILE A 218 -4.28 -1.70 -22.89
C ILE A 218 -2.96 -2.27 -22.39
N SER A 219 -1.90 -1.50 -22.50
CA SER A 219 -0.56 -1.93 -22.08
C SER A 219 0.10 -0.86 -21.21
N PRO A 220 1.01 -1.23 -20.30
CA PRO A 220 1.83 -0.26 -19.59
C PRO A 220 2.66 0.57 -20.57
N THR A 221 3.09 1.77 -20.15
CA THR A 221 4.06 2.54 -20.95
C THR A 221 5.34 1.75 -21.14
N VAL A 222 5.75 1.04 -20.08
CA VAL A 222 6.86 0.09 -20.09
C VAL A 222 6.69 -0.92 -18.96
N GLU A 223 7.27 -2.10 -19.15
CA GLU A 223 7.46 -3.12 -18.13
C GLU A 223 8.92 -3.15 -17.69
N ALA A 224 9.17 -3.38 -16.41
CA ALA A 224 10.49 -3.53 -15.82
C ALA A 224 10.46 -4.61 -14.74
N ASP A 225 11.54 -5.36 -14.61
CA ASP A 225 11.69 -6.40 -13.58
C ASP A 225 12.24 -5.87 -12.24
N SER A 226 12.79 -4.66 -12.27
CA SER A 226 13.46 -4.05 -11.13
C SER A 226 13.40 -2.52 -11.17
N LEU A 227 13.52 -1.89 -10.02
CA LEU A 227 13.67 -0.43 -9.94
C LEU A 227 15.01 0.04 -10.52
N SER A 228 16.04 -0.83 -10.51
CA SER A 228 17.30 -0.54 -11.19
C SER A 228 17.11 -0.37 -12.69
N ALA A 229 16.35 -1.26 -13.33
CA ALA A 229 16.00 -1.14 -14.75
C ALA A 229 15.22 0.16 -15.04
N VAL A 230 14.28 0.54 -14.16
CA VAL A 230 13.57 1.83 -14.30
C VAL A 230 14.53 3.02 -14.22
N CYS A 231 15.50 3.01 -13.30
CA CYS A 231 16.50 4.06 -13.20
C CYS A 231 17.34 4.20 -14.48
N ASP A 232 17.64 3.09 -15.16
CA ASP A 232 18.38 3.07 -16.43
C ASP A 232 17.54 3.62 -17.59
N MET A 233 16.26 3.29 -17.64
CA MET A 233 15.32 3.81 -18.66
C MET A 233 15.10 5.32 -18.57
N LEU A 234 15.36 5.92 -17.42
CA LEU A 234 15.19 7.36 -17.18
C LEU A 234 16.48 8.18 -17.39
N LYS A 235 17.61 7.54 -17.78
CA LYS A 235 18.85 8.25 -18.10
C LYS A 235 18.73 9.01 -19.40
#